data_9c6b1bf8080e384caa25cab2aa25b487
#
_entry.id   9c6b1bf8080e384caa25cab2aa25b487
#
_cell.length_a   1.000
_cell.length_b   1.000
_cell.length_c   1.000
_cell.angle_alpha   90.00
_cell.angle_beta   90.00
_cell.angle_gamma   90.00
#
_symmetry.space_group_name_H-M   'P 1'
#
loop_
_entity.id
_entity.type
_entity.pdbx_description
1 polymer ?
#
loop_
_entity_poly.entity_id
_entity_poly.type
_entity_poly.pdbx_seq_one_letter_code
_entity_poly.pdbx_strand_id
1 'polypeptide(L)'
;LDKKRGTLLDLTAYFRDFELSPFNPFLEGIFYNLRGTMSGQVKIDGSVTDPLMDGELTLHKAGVGITYLKLNTDIQEGARIKVNNKTFDIDNWLLTDIAYKTQAKLNGSIRHNKLLDWFLDLRLQTLGKRFMVLNTPYTDDALFYGTAFIKGNASIKGALDEIAIKVNAKTEEGTSFKIPLSDSESVGDDSFITFVEKGDKKVKINRELESIKGLELNFELDILPTAEVEIVMDRKTGSNLVGRGAGTLLIEINTNGKFNMWGDFITYSGFYNFKYENIIDKRFTVLPGGSISWSGDPLRATLRDLKAAYNLSANPSTLLESTQYNRKINTQVIIKLEGELMRPETLFDVTFPDSSPSLVSELNYKLEDQDRKQLQAFSLLAQGSFMSEKNTDNRLVAYNLFETAAGLFNQLLSDEDNKLNLGVSYEAGINDGSSDINSDRLGFTVSTQITDWASVNAKVGIPVGGVSRTAVAGNVEVQFRLNTDGSLTAKIFNRENEWQQYMLDRIGYAQGVGLTYSVDFNTFKGLMQKIFKKGGKVIEPKTEK
;
A
#
# COMPACT_ATOMS: atom_id res chain seq x y z
N LEU A 1 12.94 -11.14 71.11
CA LEU A 1 11.71 -11.63 70.48
C LEU A 1 11.81 -11.33 69.00
N ASP A 2 12.25 -12.33 68.20
CA ASP A 2 12.47 -12.25 66.77
C ASP A 2 11.18 -12.09 65.97
N LYS A 3 10.96 -10.89 65.49
CA LYS A 3 9.86 -10.57 64.54
C LYS A 3 10.34 -10.67 63.08
N LYS A 4 11.25 -11.53 62.72
CA LYS A 4 11.82 -11.69 61.35
C LYS A 4 11.80 -13.12 60.84
N ARG A 5 10.84 -13.97 61.21
CA ARG A 5 10.59 -15.15 60.39
C ARG A 5 9.47 -14.83 59.39
N GLY A 6 9.90 -14.37 58.20
CA GLY A 6 9.03 -14.37 57.03
C GLY A 6 8.53 -15.79 56.80
N THR A 7 7.28 -15.95 56.38
CA THR A 7 6.69 -17.24 56.06
C THR A 7 7.50 -17.89 54.96
N LEU A 8 8.17 -19.01 55.27
CA LEU A 8 8.92 -19.80 54.30
C LEU A 8 7.96 -20.76 53.59
N LEU A 9 8.12 -20.86 52.29
CA LEU A 9 7.44 -21.82 51.44
C LEU A 9 8.29 -23.09 51.34
N ASP A 10 7.63 -24.25 51.34
CA ASP A 10 8.18 -25.54 50.90
C ASP A 10 7.01 -26.32 50.28
N LEU A 11 6.79 -26.08 49.00
CA LEU A 11 5.61 -26.57 48.28
C LEU A 11 6.08 -27.29 47.02
N THR A 12 5.34 -28.31 46.60
CA THR A 12 5.48 -28.91 45.28
C THR A 12 4.16 -28.77 44.54
N ALA A 13 4.18 -28.01 43.45
CA ALA A 13 3.02 -27.89 42.57
C ALA A 13 3.09 -28.96 41.49
N TYR A 14 2.03 -29.71 41.32
CA TYR A 14 1.85 -30.70 40.27
C TYR A 14 0.85 -30.17 39.25
N PHE A 15 1.28 -30.04 38.00
CA PHE A 15 0.46 -29.64 36.88
C PHE A 15 0.08 -30.87 36.06
N ARG A 16 -1.21 -31.06 35.81
CA ARG A 16 -1.76 -32.10 34.94
C ARG A 16 -2.70 -31.46 33.95
N ASP A 17 -2.28 -31.40 32.70
CA ASP A 17 -3.05 -30.79 31.62
C ASP A 17 -3.59 -29.39 31.97
N PHE A 18 -2.78 -28.61 32.67
CA PHE A 18 -3.16 -27.27 33.10
C PHE A 18 -3.26 -26.35 31.90
N GLU A 19 -4.43 -25.76 31.66
CA GLU A 19 -4.69 -24.90 30.52
C GLU A 19 -3.89 -23.60 30.59
N LEU A 20 -3.34 -23.18 29.43
CA LEU A 20 -2.59 -21.92 29.28
C LEU A 20 -3.49 -20.73 28.96
N SER A 21 -4.68 -20.97 28.41
CA SER A 21 -5.62 -19.92 27.98
C SER A 21 -6.01 -18.90 29.06
N PRO A 22 -6.08 -19.23 30.37
CA PRO A 22 -6.38 -18.26 31.43
C PRO A 22 -5.35 -17.12 31.56
N PHE A 23 -4.16 -17.28 30.97
CA PHE A 23 -3.14 -16.24 31.00
C PHE A 23 -3.30 -15.20 29.89
N ASN A 24 -4.19 -15.40 28.90
CA ASN A 24 -4.39 -14.45 27.79
C ASN A 24 -4.65 -13.00 28.24
N PRO A 25 -5.49 -12.73 29.27
CA PRO A 25 -5.73 -11.35 29.71
C PRO A 25 -4.49 -10.61 30.21
N PHE A 26 -3.48 -11.34 30.71
CA PHE A 26 -2.21 -10.75 31.18
C PHE A 26 -1.23 -10.45 30.05
N LEU A 27 -1.49 -10.98 28.84
CA LEU A 27 -0.64 -10.87 27.66
C LEU A 27 -1.27 -9.94 26.60
N GLU A 28 -2.46 -9.41 26.88
CA GLU A 28 -3.24 -8.59 25.96
C GLU A 28 -2.43 -7.37 25.47
N GLY A 29 -2.57 -7.06 24.18
CA GLY A 29 -1.83 -5.98 23.52
C GLY A 29 -0.60 -6.46 22.75
N ILE A 30 0.23 -7.36 23.29
CA ILE A 30 1.45 -7.86 22.64
C ILE A 30 1.25 -9.26 22.10
N PHE A 31 0.72 -10.16 22.92
CA PHE A 31 0.46 -11.54 22.54
C PHE A 31 -1.04 -11.83 22.52
N TYR A 32 -1.43 -12.83 21.75
CA TYR A 32 -2.81 -13.31 21.68
C TYR A 32 -2.83 -14.83 21.46
N ASN A 33 -3.98 -15.44 21.71
CA ASN A 33 -4.22 -16.86 21.42
C ASN A 33 -3.19 -17.79 22.06
N LEU A 34 -2.76 -17.48 23.31
CA LEU A 34 -2.02 -18.46 24.09
C LEU A 34 -2.95 -19.63 24.37
N ARG A 35 -2.55 -20.83 23.95
CA ARG A 35 -3.35 -22.05 23.96
C ARG A 35 -2.54 -23.27 24.31
N GLY A 36 -3.24 -24.38 24.53
CA GLY A 36 -2.65 -25.66 24.90
C GLY A 36 -2.60 -25.87 26.39
N THR A 37 -1.95 -26.95 26.82
CA THR A 37 -1.83 -27.34 28.22
C THR A 37 -0.38 -27.54 28.63
N MET A 38 -0.12 -27.51 29.91
CA MET A 38 1.20 -27.86 30.47
C MET A 38 1.04 -28.92 31.58
N SER A 39 2.02 -29.81 31.65
CA SER A 39 2.12 -30.84 32.65
C SER A 39 3.52 -30.89 33.26
N GLY A 40 3.65 -31.28 34.51
CA GLY A 40 4.94 -31.38 35.19
C GLY A 40 4.86 -31.08 36.67
N GLN A 41 6.03 -30.86 37.28
CA GLN A 41 6.12 -30.51 38.69
C GLN A 41 7.13 -29.38 38.91
N VAL A 42 6.82 -28.51 39.85
CA VAL A 42 7.70 -27.40 40.25
C VAL A 42 7.73 -27.35 41.78
N LYS A 43 8.93 -27.48 42.34
CA LYS A 43 9.19 -27.20 43.74
C LYS A 43 9.32 -25.70 43.94
N ILE A 44 8.67 -25.18 44.98
CA ILE A 44 8.62 -23.77 45.31
C ILE A 44 9.13 -23.59 46.73
N ASP A 45 10.30 -23.02 46.88
CA ASP A 45 10.96 -22.78 48.15
C ASP A 45 11.12 -21.26 48.42
N GLY A 46 11.53 -20.89 49.62
CA GLY A 46 11.92 -19.54 50.00
C GLY A 46 10.79 -18.68 50.57
N SER A 47 10.82 -17.38 50.35
CA SER A 47 9.83 -16.46 50.91
C SER A 47 8.56 -16.36 50.04
N VAL A 48 7.40 -16.19 50.64
CA VAL A 48 6.14 -15.93 49.92
C VAL A 48 6.23 -14.71 49.01
N THR A 49 7.04 -13.71 49.37
CA THR A 49 7.23 -12.48 48.60
C THR A 49 8.34 -12.61 47.57
N ASP A 50 9.18 -13.63 47.63
CA ASP A 50 10.28 -13.85 46.67
C ASP A 50 10.56 -15.37 46.56
N PRO A 51 9.66 -16.14 45.93
CA PRO A 51 9.76 -17.58 45.81
C PRO A 51 10.86 -18.00 44.85
N LEU A 52 11.54 -19.07 45.16
CA LEU A 52 12.47 -19.80 44.31
C LEU A 52 11.78 -21.05 43.76
N MET A 53 11.87 -21.27 42.48
CA MET A 53 11.19 -22.38 41.82
C MET A 53 12.19 -23.30 41.13
N ASP A 54 11.98 -24.61 41.22
CA ASP A 54 12.83 -25.61 40.56
C ASP A 54 11.98 -26.74 40.00
N GLY A 55 12.17 -27.11 38.75
CA GLY A 55 11.36 -28.16 38.14
C GLY A 55 11.40 -28.19 36.62
N GLU A 56 10.51 -28.99 36.06
CA GLU A 56 10.37 -29.13 34.61
C GLU A 56 8.86 -29.19 34.25
N LEU A 57 8.52 -28.43 33.21
CA LEU A 57 7.16 -28.39 32.66
C LEU A 57 7.22 -28.81 31.19
N THR A 58 6.25 -29.55 30.73
CA THR A 58 6.09 -30.02 29.34
C THR A 58 4.83 -29.43 28.76
N LEU A 59 4.92 -28.88 27.56
CA LEU A 59 3.81 -28.28 26.84
C LEU A 59 3.18 -29.27 25.88
N HIS A 60 1.85 -29.22 25.80
CA HIS A 60 1.04 -30.05 24.89
C HIS A 60 0.11 -29.16 24.07
N LYS A 61 0.13 -29.34 22.73
CA LYS A 61 -0.68 -28.57 21.78
C LYS A 61 -0.60 -27.05 22.00
N ALA A 62 0.55 -26.60 22.47
CA ALA A 62 0.74 -25.21 22.85
C ALA A 62 0.96 -24.32 21.62
N GLY A 63 0.59 -23.07 21.74
CA GLY A 63 0.84 -22.06 20.71
C GLY A 63 0.54 -20.66 21.20
N VAL A 64 1.09 -19.67 20.48
CA VAL A 64 0.95 -18.25 20.82
C VAL A 64 1.01 -17.39 19.56
N GLY A 65 0.33 -16.26 19.57
CA GLY A 65 0.35 -15.27 18.52
C GLY A 65 0.96 -13.94 18.97
N ILE A 66 1.51 -13.17 18.03
CA ILE A 66 1.97 -11.79 18.23
C ILE A 66 0.95 -10.87 17.56
N THR A 67 0.30 -10.02 18.36
CA THR A 67 -0.87 -9.21 17.94
C THR A 67 -0.53 -8.28 16.78
N TYR A 68 0.54 -7.52 16.90
CA TYR A 68 0.93 -6.48 15.93
C TYR A 68 1.35 -7.06 14.56
N LEU A 69 1.97 -8.23 14.57
CA LEU A 69 2.44 -8.90 13.35
C LEU A 69 1.41 -9.88 12.78
N LYS A 70 0.33 -10.15 13.51
CA LYS A 70 -0.64 -11.20 13.20
C LYS A 70 0.01 -12.57 12.93
N LEU A 71 1.18 -12.77 13.54
CA LEU A 71 1.89 -14.04 13.53
C LEU A 71 1.26 -14.96 14.58
N ASN A 72 0.87 -16.16 14.16
CA ASN A 72 0.31 -17.16 15.06
C ASN A 72 1.05 -18.50 14.85
N THR A 73 1.60 -19.04 15.92
CA THR A 73 2.49 -20.22 15.87
C THR A 73 2.03 -21.32 16.78
N ASP A 74 2.23 -22.55 16.34
CA ASP A 74 2.22 -23.75 17.15
C ASP A 74 3.63 -24.01 17.69
N ILE A 75 3.72 -24.41 18.96
CA ILE A 75 4.94 -24.90 19.60
C ILE A 75 4.97 -26.42 19.43
N GLN A 76 6.13 -26.99 19.17
CA GLN A 76 6.26 -28.45 19.01
C GLN A 76 5.70 -29.21 20.21
N GLU A 77 5.09 -30.36 19.95
CA GLU A 77 4.55 -31.24 20.98
C GLU A 77 5.68 -31.71 21.91
N GLY A 78 5.41 -31.67 23.22
CA GLY A 78 6.37 -32.09 24.24
C GLY A 78 7.51 -31.09 24.46
N ALA A 79 7.37 -29.82 24.05
CA ALA A 79 8.34 -28.76 24.34
C ALA A 79 8.51 -28.58 25.85
N ARG A 80 9.75 -28.50 26.31
CA ARG A 80 10.08 -28.45 27.75
C ARG A 80 10.47 -27.06 28.18
N ILE A 81 10.05 -26.71 29.40
CA ILE A 81 10.48 -25.53 30.14
C ILE A 81 11.22 -26.03 31.38
N LYS A 82 12.50 -25.71 31.48
CA LYS A 82 13.25 -25.94 32.69
C LYS A 82 13.12 -24.73 33.60
N VAL A 83 12.58 -24.97 34.80
CA VAL A 83 12.43 -23.93 35.82
C VAL A 83 13.64 -23.98 36.73
N ASN A 84 14.35 -22.86 36.88
CA ASN A 84 15.54 -22.75 37.71
C ASN A 84 15.50 -21.42 38.46
N ASN A 85 15.29 -21.50 39.78
CA ASN A 85 15.10 -20.34 40.65
C ASN A 85 14.03 -19.35 40.14
N LYS A 86 14.41 -18.32 39.43
CA LYS A 86 13.56 -17.26 38.89
C LYS A 86 13.47 -17.26 37.37
N THR A 87 14.06 -18.27 36.72
CA THR A 87 14.12 -18.36 35.27
C THR A 87 13.37 -19.58 34.74
N PHE A 88 12.74 -19.39 33.62
CA PHE A 88 12.10 -20.40 32.79
C PHE A 88 12.92 -20.52 31.51
N ASP A 89 13.75 -21.54 31.43
CA ASP A 89 14.67 -21.75 30.32
C ASP A 89 13.96 -22.49 29.18
N ILE A 90 14.11 -21.96 27.99
CA ILE A 90 13.57 -22.46 26.72
C ILE A 90 14.74 -22.94 25.86
N ASP A 91 14.75 -24.21 25.53
CA ASP A 91 15.80 -24.80 24.71
C ASP A 91 15.23 -25.45 23.46
N ASN A 92 15.66 -24.95 22.31
CA ASN A 92 15.40 -25.50 20.99
C ASN A 92 13.91 -25.75 20.68
N TRP A 93 13.01 -24.88 21.12
CA TRP A 93 11.62 -25.00 20.73
C TRP A 93 11.43 -24.79 19.23
N LEU A 94 10.74 -25.72 18.58
CA LEU A 94 10.34 -25.57 17.21
C LEU A 94 8.99 -24.85 17.16
N LEU A 95 9.00 -23.68 16.57
CA LEU A 95 7.78 -22.91 16.25
C LEU A 95 7.37 -23.18 14.81
N THR A 96 6.10 -23.42 14.58
CA THR A 96 5.53 -23.61 13.24
C THR A 96 4.39 -22.61 13.05
N ASP A 97 4.52 -21.70 12.08
CA ASP A 97 3.43 -20.78 11.78
C ASP A 97 2.21 -21.54 11.23
N ILE A 98 1.00 -21.07 11.62
CA ILE A 98 -0.23 -21.80 11.29
C ILE A 98 -0.60 -21.64 9.82
N ALA A 99 -0.32 -20.46 9.21
CA ALA A 99 -0.81 -20.11 7.90
C ALA A 99 -0.03 -20.81 6.76
N TYR A 100 1.31 -20.78 6.84
CA TYR A 100 2.18 -21.28 5.77
C TYR A 100 3.04 -22.46 6.18
N LYS A 101 2.95 -22.89 7.44
CA LYS A 101 3.71 -24.02 8.00
C LYS A 101 5.22 -23.85 7.93
N THR A 102 5.70 -22.61 7.94
CA THR A 102 7.11 -22.29 8.02
C THR A 102 7.61 -22.43 9.46
N GLN A 103 8.91 -22.63 9.65
CA GLN A 103 9.44 -23.02 10.95
C GLN A 103 10.59 -22.13 11.41
N ALA A 104 10.66 -21.95 12.73
CA ALA A 104 11.77 -21.28 13.41
C ALA A 104 12.11 -21.99 14.73
N LYS A 105 13.34 -21.84 15.17
CA LYS A 105 13.80 -22.25 16.50
C LYS A 105 13.76 -21.08 17.46
N LEU A 106 13.26 -21.34 18.66
CA LEU A 106 13.26 -20.41 19.78
C LEU A 106 14.11 -20.94 20.92
N ASN A 107 15.02 -20.09 21.42
CA ASN A 107 15.87 -20.36 22.57
C ASN A 107 15.89 -19.14 23.48
N GLY A 108 16.19 -19.35 24.76
CA GLY A 108 16.38 -18.26 25.69
C GLY A 108 15.73 -18.51 27.04
N SER A 109 15.36 -17.44 27.73
CA SER A 109 14.75 -17.54 29.05
C SER A 109 13.72 -16.46 29.29
N ILE A 110 12.76 -16.78 30.14
CA ILE A 110 11.81 -15.87 30.73
C ILE A 110 12.14 -15.77 32.22
N ARG A 111 12.38 -14.59 32.71
CA ARG A 111 12.73 -14.35 34.11
C ARG A 111 11.65 -13.54 34.79
N HIS A 112 11.36 -13.87 36.04
CA HIS A 112 10.48 -13.04 36.88
C HIS A 112 11.24 -12.40 38.04
N ASN A 113 10.68 -11.30 38.54
CA ASN A 113 11.02 -10.69 39.80
C ASN A 113 9.78 -10.73 40.70
N LYS A 114 9.81 -11.54 41.77
CA LYS A 114 8.70 -11.73 42.74
C LYS A 114 7.36 -12.16 42.10
N LEU A 115 7.39 -12.80 40.93
CA LEU A 115 6.21 -13.18 40.13
C LEU A 115 5.36 -11.97 39.61
N LEU A 116 5.85 -10.76 39.76
CA LEU A 116 5.16 -9.54 39.35
C LEU A 116 5.73 -8.98 38.05
N ASP A 117 7.06 -8.84 37.98
CA ASP A 117 7.74 -8.29 36.82
C ASP A 117 8.35 -9.42 36.01
N TRP A 118 8.00 -9.51 34.75
CA TRP A 118 8.46 -10.56 33.84
C TRP A 118 9.32 -9.98 32.74
N PHE A 119 10.45 -10.61 32.46
CA PHE A 119 11.42 -10.21 31.46
C PHE A 119 11.69 -11.34 30.49
N LEU A 120 11.72 -11.02 29.22
CA LEU A 120 12.07 -11.92 28.12
C LEU A 120 13.51 -11.68 27.68
N ASP A 121 14.25 -12.76 27.43
CA ASP A 121 15.51 -12.76 26.65
C ASP A 121 15.49 -13.98 25.74
N LEU A 122 14.84 -13.82 24.58
CA LEU A 122 14.59 -14.89 23.64
C LEU A 122 15.32 -14.62 22.33
N ARG A 123 15.74 -15.68 21.66
CA ARG A 123 16.40 -15.66 20.36
C ARG A 123 15.66 -16.61 19.44
N LEU A 124 15.26 -16.09 18.29
CA LEU A 124 14.61 -16.85 17.24
C LEU A 124 15.55 -16.97 16.05
N GLN A 125 15.64 -18.16 15.49
CA GLN A 125 16.39 -18.46 14.28
C GLN A 125 15.47 -19.15 13.28
N THR A 126 15.37 -18.61 12.08
CA THR A 126 14.54 -19.21 11.03
C THR A 126 15.13 -20.53 10.56
N LEU A 127 14.28 -21.49 10.22
CA LEU A 127 14.66 -22.79 9.69
C LEU A 127 14.25 -22.92 8.22
N GLY A 128 14.94 -23.77 7.49
CA GLY A 128 14.65 -24.03 6.09
C GLY A 128 14.89 -22.81 5.19
N LYS A 129 14.02 -22.60 4.22
CA LYS A 129 14.15 -21.53 3.22
C LYS A 129 13.65 -20.19 3.75
N ARG A 130 12.55 -20.17 4.50
CA ARG A 130 11.91 -18.94 4.98
C ARG A 130 11.04 -19.19 6.20
N PHE A 131 10.77 -18.12 6.95
CA PHE A 131 9.81 -18.10 8.05
C PHE A 131 8.89 -16.89 7.90
N MET A 132 7.58 -17.08 8.08
CA MET A 132 6.60 -16.00 8.05
C MET A 132 6.72 -15.17 9.33
N VAL A 133 6.86 -13.86 9.19
CA VAL A 133 6.96 -12.93 10.33
C VAL A 133 5.86 -11.86 10.33
N LEU A 134 5.15 -11.71 9.23
CA LEU A 134 4.07 -10.74 9.09
C LEU A 134 2.94 -11.35 8.27
N ASN A 135 1.70 -11.18 8.73
CA ASN A 135 0.50 -11.54 7.96
C ASN A 135 -0.67 -10.64 8.36
N THR A 136 -0.51 -9.34 8.12
CA THR A 136 -1.47 -8.32 8.50
C THR A 136 -2.42 -7.98 7.36
N PRO A 137 -3.74 -7.99 7.57
CA PRO A 137 -4.69 -7.44 6.63
C PRO A 137 -4.60 -5.91 6.64
N TYR A 138 -5.18 -5.29 5.62
CA TYR A 138 -5.36 -3.85 5.61
C TYR A 138 -6.37 -3.43 6.69
N THR A 139 -6.04 -2.32 7.38
CA THR A 139 -6.96 -1.52 8.21
C THR A 139 -6.75 -0.04 7.85
N ASP A 140 -7.72 0.83 8.13
CA ASP A 140 -7.65 2.25 7.73
C ASP A 140 -6.53 3.01 8.46
N ASP A 141 -6.14 2.55 9.64
CA ASP A 141 -5.05 3.05 10.47
C ASP A 141 -3.72 2.31 10.26
N ALA A 142 -3.66 1.38 9.29
CA ALA A 142 -2.46 0.57 9.08
C ALA A 142 -1.32 1.41 8.50
N LEU A 143 -0.19 1.46 9.20
CA LEU A 143 1.06 2.04 8.68
C LEU A 143 1.68 1.18 7.58
N PHE A 144 1.42 -0.12 7.63
CA PHE A 144 1.81 -1.11 6.63
C PHE A 144 0.91 -2.34 6.74
N TYR A 145 0.86 -3.14 5.69
CA TYR A 145 0.14 -4.43 5.70
C TYR A 145 0.74 -5.39 4.67
N GLY A 146 0.29 -6.64 4.70
CA GLY A 146 0.73 -7.67 3.77
C GLY A 146 1.30 -8.90 4.45
N THR A 147 2.11 -9.64 3.71
CA THR A 147 2.76 -10.87 4.18
C THR A 147 4.27 -10.74 4.00
N ALA A 148 5.05 -11.08 5.04
CA ALA A 148 6.49 -11.06 4.95
C ALA A 148 7.10 -12.39 5.40
N PHE A 149 8.02 -12.89 4.59
CA PHE A 149 8.86 -14.03 4.86
C PHE A 149 10.31 -13.59 4.94
N ILE A 150 11.01 -14.09 5.96
CA ILE A 150 12.43 -13.78 6.15
C ILE A 150 13.25 -15.03 6.40
N LYS A 151 14.57 -14.90 6.19
CA LYS A 151 15.58 -15.85 6.63
C LYS A 151 16.64 -15.11 7.41
N GLY A 152 16.79 -15.45 8.70
CA GLY A 152 17.72 -14.75 9.59
C GLY A 152 17.45 -15.06 11.05
N ASN A 153 17.77 -14.09 11.89
CA ASN A 153 17.68 -14.18 13.34
C ASN A 153 16.89 -13.01 13.90
N ALA A 154 16.21 -13.26 15.03
CA ALA A 154 15.59 -12.21 15.82
C ALA A 154 15.94 -12.37 17.30
N SER A 155 16.03 -11.26 18.02
CA SER A 155 16.10 -11.23 19.48
C SER A 155 14.89 -10.50 20.04
N ILE A 156 14.29 -11.05 21.09
CA ILE A 156 13.11 -10.52 21.77
C ILE A 156 13.52 -10.28 23.22
N LYS A 157 13.60 -9.02 23.63
CA LYS A 157 14.09 -8.64 24.95
C LYS A 157 13.24 -7.56 25.58
N GLY A 158 13.09 -7.62 26.91
CA GLY A 158 12.44 -6.57 27.68
C GLY A 158 11.43 -7.10 28.68
N ALA A 159 10.79 -6.17 29.39
CA ALA A 159 9.66 -6.47 30.24
C ALA A 159 8.42 -6.81 29.39
N LEU A 160 7.45 -7.55 29.92
CA LEU A 160 6.24 -7.95 29.17
C LEU A 160 5.43 -6.76 28.65
N ASP A 161 5.53 -5.62 29.30
CA ASP A 161 4.86 -4.38 28.91
C ASP A 161 5.74 -3.46 28.04
N GLU A 162 7.03 -3.79 27.86
CA GLU A 162 7.98 -3.04 27.05
C GLU A 162 8.97 -4.01 26.37
N ILE A 163 8.58 -4.54 25.21
CA ILE A 163 9.36 -5.55 24.48
C ILE A 163 10.04 -4.90 23.26
N ALA A 164 11.35 -5.11 23.16
CA ALA A 164 12.12 -4.79 21.96
C ALA A 164 12.41 -6.07 21.15
N ILE A 165 12.01 -6.06 19.88
CA ILE A 165 12.31 -7.11 18.92
C ILE A 165 13.31 -6.54 17.90
N LYS A 166 14.51 -7.14 17.83
CA LYS A 166 15.53 -6.81 16.83
C LYS A 166 15.65 -7.96 15.86
N VAL A 167 15.52 -7.66 14.56
CA VAL A 167 15.57 -8.63 13.48
C VAL A 167 16.74 -8.29 12.56
N ASN A 168 17.58 -9.27 12.27
CA ASN A 168 18.60 -9.19 11.22
C ASN A 168 18.35 -10.35 10.26
N ALA A 169 17.91 -10.04 9.05
CA ALA A 169 17.42 -11.05 8.14
C ALA A 169 17.41 -10.58 6.68
N LYS A 170 17.21 -11.55 5.78
CA LYS A 170 16.91 -11.32 4.36
C LYS A 170 15.43 -11.55 4.11
N THR A 171 14.84 -10.77 3.23
CA THR A 171 13.49 -11.09 2.74
C THR A 171 13.54 -12.31 1.84
N GLU A 172 12.45 -13.06 1.79
CA GLU A 172 12.36 -14.29 1.01
C GLU A 172 11.12 -14.29 0.11
N GLU A 173 11.08 -15.22 -0.83
CA GLU A 173 9.99 -15.39 -1.79
C GLU A 173 8.62 -15.49 -1.10
N GLY A 174 7.63 -14.79 -1.66
CA GLY A 174 6.27 -14.67 -1.12
C GLY A 174 6.08 -13.43 -0.23
N THR A 175 7.15 -12.66 0.00
CA THR A 175 7.03 -11.35 0.65
C THR A 175 6.32 -10.37 -0.28
N SER A 176 5.23 -9.78 0.22
CA SER A 176 4.50 -8.68 -0.39
C SER A 176 4.17 -7.67 0.71
N PHE A 177 4.98 -6.63 0.79
CA PHE A 177 4.90 -5.59 1.82
C PHE A 177 4.32 -4.32 1.23
N LYS A 178 3.28 -3.78 1.85
CA LYS A 178 2.51 -2.66 1.33
C LYS A 178 2.52 -1.50 2.31
N ILE A 179 2.84 -0.32 1.78
CA ILE A 179 2.87 0.95 2.52
C ILE A 179 1.76 1.83 1.94
N PRO A 180 0.65 2.07 2.66
CA PRO A 180 -0.34 3.03 2.22
C PRO A 180 0.20 4.45 2.45
N LEU A 181 0.12 5.29 1.41
CA LEU A 181 0.39 6.72 1.51
C LEU A 181 -0.91 7.50 1.78
N SER A 182 -1.98 6.81 2.17
CA SER A 182 -3.26 7.45 2.42
C SER A 182 -3.18 8.38 3.63
N ASP A 183 -3.89 9.47 3.49
CA ASP A 183 -4.39 10.52 4.34
C ASP A 183 -4.71 10.15 5.81
N SER A 184 -3.87 9.37 6.47
CA SER A 184 -3.81 9.54 7.89
C SER A 184 -3.28 10.96 8.07
N GLU A 185 -4.17 11.93 8.30
CA GLU A 185 -3.79 13.08 9.07
C GLU A 185 -2.86 12.53 10.14
N SER A 186 -1.56 12.71 9.95
CA SER A 186 -0.67 12.65 11.08
C SER A 186 -1.36 13.61 12.01
N VAL A 187 -1.90 13.10 13.12
CA VAL A 187 -2.29 13.95 14.22
C VAL A 187 -1.01 14.67 14.52
N GLY A 188 -0.80 15.74 13.76
CA GLY A 188 0.30 16.63 13.89
C GLY A 188 0.21 17.06 15.33
N ASP A 189 1.32 17.22 15.92
CA ASP A 189 1.60 17.68 17.26
C ASP A 189 0.83 18.97 17.68
N ASP A 190 -0.36 19.20 17.11
CA ASP A 190 -1.30 20.27 17.39
C ASP A 190 -2.01 20.10 18.75
N SER A 191 -1.72 19.01 19.46
CA SER A 191 -2.12 18.82 20.85
C SER A 191 -1.45 19.81 21.84
N PHE A 192 -0.57 20.70 21.36
CA PHE A 192 0.03 21.76 22.18
C PHE A 192 -0.87 22.98 22.39
N ILE A 193 -1.97 23.13 21.67
CA ILE A 193 -2.92 24.22 21.89
C ILE A 193 -4.03 23.73 22.82
N THR A 194 -3.78 23.80 24.11
CA THR A 194 -4.84 23.67 25.13
C THR A 194 -5.44 25.04 25.34
N PHE A 195 -6.68 25.24 24.91
CA PHE A 195 -7.45 26.44 25.27
C PHE A 195 -7.72 26.43 26.78
N VAL A 196 -7.03 27.25 27.54
CA VAL A 196 -7.31 27.48 28.96
C VAL A 196 -8.27 28.67 29.09
N GLU A 197 -9.44 28.43 29.64
CA GLU A 197 -10.32 29.52 30.09
C GLU A 197 -9.59 30.37 31.13
N LYS A 198 -9.67 31.69 30.94
CA LYS A 198 -9.00 32.69 31.77
C LYS A 198 -9.71 32.80 33.12
N GLY A 199 -9.29 31.96 34.07
CA GLY A 199 -9.72 32.09 35.46
C GLY A 199 -9.94 30.75 36.14
N ASP A 200 -8.89 30.01 36.47
CA ASP A 200 -8.79 29.30 37.73
C ASP A 200 -7.43 28.62 37.92
N LYS A 201 -6.91 28.82 39.14
CA LYS A 201 -5.89 28.09 39.89
C LYS A 201 -4.98 27.11 39.15
N LYS A 202 -3.68 27.40 39.22
CA LYS A 202 -2.55 26.53 38.89
C LYS A 202 -2.84 25.03 39.16
N VAL A 203 -3.33 24.35 38.19
CA VAL A 203 -3.26 22.89 38.15
C VAL A 203 -1.79 22.56 37.90
N LYS A 204 -1.11 22.04 38.91
CA LYS A 204 0.16 21.34 38.73
C LYS A 204 -0.16 20.10 37.87
N ILE A 205 0.07 20.22 36.59
CA ILE A 205 0.13 19.06 35.70
C ILE A 205 1.41 18.34 36.11
N ASN A 206 1.31 17.38 37.02
CA ASN A 206 2.28 16.31 37.10
C ASN A 206 2.14 15.51 35.79
N ARG A 207 2.88 15.93 34.78
CA ARG A 207 3.23 15.00 33.70
C ARG A 207 4.23 14.00 34.30
N GLU A 208 3.74 13.00 35.02
CA GLU A 208 4.39 11.72 34.99
C GLU A 208 4.37 11.35 33.49
N LEU A 209 5.53 11.35 32.87
CA LEU A 209 5.74 10.67 31.62
C LEU A 209 5.32 9.22 31.92
N GLU A 210 4.08 8.88 31.57
CA GLU A 210 3.67 7.49 31.54
C GLU A 210 4.73 6.78 30.69
N SER A 211 5.45 5.85 31.30
CA SER A 211 6.41 5.03 30.61
C SER A 211 5.67 4.41 29.43
N ILE A 212 6.12 4.67 28.23
CA ILE A 212 5.47 4.26 27.00
C ILE A 212 5.53 2.73 26.96
N LYS A 213 4.47 2.08 27.42
CA LYS A 213 4.31 0.63 27.39
C LYS A 213 4.03 0.22 25.96
N GLY A 214 4.75 -0.77 25.45
CA GLY A 214 4.48 -1.21 24.09
C GLY A 214 5.54 -2.12 23.48
N LEU A 215 5.42 -2.30 22.18
CA LEU A 215 6.32 -3.11 21.37
C LEU A 215 7.20 -2.19 20.52
N GLU A 216 8.51 -2.39 20.58
CA GLU A 216 9.49 -1.76 19.71
C GLU A 216 10.07 -2.80 18.73
N LEU A 217 10.02 -2.50 17.44
CA LEU A 217 10.48 -3.36 16.36
C LEU A 217 11.63 -2.66 15.61
N ASN A 218 12.78 -3.28 15.60
CA ASN A 218 13.97 -2.81 14.88
C ASN A 218 14.39 -3.88 13.88
N PHE A 219 14.26 -3.56 12.59
CA PHE A 219 14.60 -4.47 11.50
C PHE A 219 15.84 -3.96 10.76
N GLU A 220 16.80 -4.83 10.58
CA GLU A 220 17.89 -4.71 9.61
C GLU A 220 17.65 -5.77 8.54
N LEU A 221 17.16 -5.32 7.38
CA LEU A 221 16.67 -6.21 6.32
C LEU A 221 17.46 -6.05 5.04
N ASP A 222 18.04 -7.15 4.56
CA ASP A 222 18.48 -7.27 3.19
C ASP A 222 17.27 -7.61 2.31
N ILE A 223 16.82 -6.67 1.51
CA ILE A 223 15.73 -6.87 0.57
C ILE A 223 16.25 -7.58 -0.67
N LEU A 224 15.66 -8.71 -1.00
CA LEU A 224 16.01 -9.49 -2.19
C LEU A 224 15.00 -9.23 -3.33
N PRO A 225 15.40 -9.43 -4.59
CA PRO A 225 14.51 -9.20 -5.75
C PRO A 225 13.27 -10.10 -5.81
N THR A 226 13.22 -11.13 -4.97
CA THR A 226 12.05 -12.01 -4.81
C THR A 226 10.94 -11.40 -3.95
N ALA A 227 11.26 -10.35 -3.18
CA ALA A 227 10.29 -9.61 -2.40
C ALA A 227 9.63 -8.52 -3.25
N GLU A 228 8.34 -8.32 -3.03
CA GLU A 228 7.55 -7.27 -3.67
C GLU A 228 7.22 -6.19 -2.64
N VAL A 229 7.49 -4.95 -3.01
CA VAL A 229 7.11 -3.77 -2.23
C VAL A 229 6.07 -2.98 -3.02
N GLU A 230 4.97 -2.64 -2.40
CA GLU A 230 3.92 -1.84 -3.00
C GLU A 230 3.73 -0.55 -2.20
N ILE A 231 3.81 0.58 -2.89
CA ILE A 231 3.45 1.88 -2.36
C ILE A 231 2.06 2.20 -2.92
N VAL A 232 1.06 2.23 -2.04
CA VAL A 232 -0.33 2.52 -2.41
C VAL A 232 -0.52 4.03 -2.31
N MET A 233 -0.47 4.73 -3.45
CA MET A 233 -0.54 6.19 -3.52
C MET A 233 -1.95 6.71 -3.27
N ASP A 234 -2.94 6.11 -3.91
CA ASP A 234 -4.34 6.41 -3.72
C ASP A 234 -5.17 5.12 -3.86
N ARG A 235 -5.81 4.77 -2.79
CA ARG A 235 -6.62 3.57 -2.73
C ARG A 235 -7.96 3.72 -3.43
N LYS A 236 -8.53 4.93 -3.44
CA LYS A 236 -9.83 5.20 -4.07
C LYS A 236 -9.73 5.08 -5.59
N THR A 237 -8.67 5.61 -6.17
CA THR A 237 -8.40 5.49 -7.61
C THR A 237 -7.70 4.17 -7.97
N GLY A 238 -7.01 3.53 -7.01
CA GLY A 238 -6.18 2.35 -7.24
C GLY A 238 -4.83 2.68 -7.86
N SER A 239 -4.34 3.90 -7.66
CA SER A 239 -3.00 4.31 -8.07
C SER A 239 -1.95 3.72 -7.12
N ASN A 240 -1.04 2.92 -7.64
CA ASN A 240 0.00 2.26 -6.86
C ASN A 240 1.29 2.04 -7.64
N LEU A 241 2.39 2.03 -6.91
CA LEU A 241 3.72 1.68 -7.41
C LEU A 241 4.13 0.34 -6.80
N VAL A 242 4.28 -0.67 -7.64
CA VAL A 242 4.77 -1.98 -7.24
C VAL A 242 6.18 -2.16 -7.77
N GLY A 243 7.11 -2.53 -6.88
CA GLY A 243 8.51 -2.69 -7.23
C GLY A 243 9.12 -3.96 -6.65
N ARG A 244 10.08 -4.51 -7.40
CA ARG A 244 11.02 -5.55 -6.97
C ARG A 244 12.42 -5.04 -7.21
N GLY A 245 13.28 -5.28 -6.24
CA GLY A 245 14.63 -4.76 -6.28
C GLY A 245 15.48 -5.29 -5.15
N ALA A 246 16.57 -4.63 -4.87
CA ALA A 246 17.47 -4.99 -3.78
C ALA A 246 17.91 -3.76 -3.00
N GLY A 247 18.20 -3.98 -1.72
CA GLY A 247 18.71 -2.93 -0.84
C GLY A 247 18.85 -3.42 0.58
N THR A 248 19.48 -2.62 1.42
CA THR A 248 19.50 -2.85 2.86
C THR A 248 18.74 -1.74 3.55
N LEU A 249 17.70 -2.11 4.29
CA LEU A 249 16.81 -1.18 4.98
C LEU A 249 16.88 -1.40 6.49
N LEU A 250 17.03 -0.29 7.21
CA LEU A 250 16.79 -0.22 8.65
C LEU A 250 15.37 0.33 8.85
N ILE A 251 14.55 -0.39 9.60
CA ILE A 251 13.17 0.00 9.88
C ILE A 251 12.94 -0.02 11.38
N GLU A 252 12.46 1.08 11.92
CA GLU A 252 12.07 1.20 13.32
C GLU A 252 10.58 1.50 13.42
N ILE A 253 9.87 0.64 14.12
CA ILE A 253 8.43 0.77 14.34
C ILE A 253 8.14 0.59 15.83
N ASN A 254 7.17 1.32 16.36
CA ASN A 254 6.62 1.00 17.68
C ASN A 254 5.08 1.11 17.69
N THR A 255 4.48 0.56 18.72
CA THR A 255 3.03 0.57 18.90
C THR A 255 2.43 1.96 19.20
N ASN A 256 3.29 2.99 19.35
CA ASN A 256 2.87 4.38 19.59
C ASN A 256 2.87 5.23 18.30
N GLY A 257 2.94 4.57 17.13
CA GLY A 257 2.86 5.23 15.82
C GLY A 257 4.20 5.68 15.24
N LYS A 258 5.36 5.39 15.91
CA LYS A 258 6.67 5.63 15.31
C LYS A 258 6.88 4.68 14.15
N PHE A 259 7.20 5.22 12.97
CA PHE A 259 7.61 4.45 11.79
C PHE A 259 8.72 5.22 11.07
N ASN A 260 9.94 4.74 11.18
CA ASN A 260 11.11 5.32 10.52
C ASN A 260 11.79 4.27 9.63
N MET A 261 12.35 4.74 8.52
CA MET A 261 13.10 3.93 7.57
C MET A 261 14.38 4.63 7.17
N TRP A 262 15.46 3.86 7.01
CA TRP A 262 16.73 4.34 6.44
C TRP A 262 17.28 3.29 5.49
N GLY A 263 17.98 3.75 4.48
CA GLY A 263 18.67 2.92 3.51
C GLY A 263 18.21 3.16 2.08
N ASP A 264 18.76 2.38 1.17
CA ASP A 264 18.55 2.51 -0.26
C ASP A 264 17.93 1.24 -0.83
N PHE A 265 16.99 1.42 -1.75
CA PHE A 265 16.38 0.35 -2.52
C PHE A 265 16.57 0.63 -4.01
N ILE A 266 17.22 -0.28 -4.72
CA ILE A 266 17.46 -0.20 -6.16
C ILE A 266 16.39 -1.02 -6.87
N THR A 267 15.66 -0.42 -7.79
CA THR A 267 14.60 -1.06 -8.54
C THR A 267 15.14 -1.90 -9.70
N TYR A 268 14.65 -3.12 -9.85
CA TYR A 268 14.98 -4.01 -10.97
C TYR A 268 13.80 -4.22 -11.91
N SER A 269 12.60 -4.26 -11.38
CA SER A 269 11.37 -4.42 -12.15
C SER A 269 10.17 -3.96 -11.32
N GLY A 270 9.06 -3.78 -12.00
CA GLY A 270 7.82 -3.39 -11.34
C GLY A 270 6.85 -2.76 -12.30
N PHE A 271 5.84 -2.14 -11.76
CA PHE A 271 4.90 -1.35 -12.54
C PHE A 271 4.33 -0.22 -11.69
N TYR A 272 3.98 0.85 -12.38
CA TYR A 272 3.27 1.98 -11.84
C TYR A 272 1.90 2.03 -12.50
N ASN A 273 0.86 1.76 -11.74
CA ASN A 273 -0.53 1.97 -12.19
C ASN A 273 -0.88 3.42 -11.97
N PHE A 274 -0.78 4.19 -13.03
CA PHE A 274 -1.16 5.58 -13.03
C PHE A 274 -2.62 5.70 -13.42
N LYS A 275 -3.44 6.10 -12.47
CA LYS A 275 -4.86 6.35 -12.70
C LYS A 275 -5.18 7.79 -12.37
N TYR A 276 -5.77 8.46 -13.35
CA TYR A 276 -6.20 9.83 -13.22
C TYR A 276 -7.66 9.97 -13.65
N GLU A 277 -8.55 10.26 -12.71
CA GLU A 277 -9.95 10.68 -12.90
C GLU A 277 -10.77 9.90 -13.96
N ASN A 278 -10.55 8.61 -14.13
CA ASN A 278 -11.12 7.81 -15.22
C ASN A 278 -10.74 8.28 -16.65
N ILE A 279 -9.87 9.30 -16.79
CA ILE A 279 -9.39 9.80 -18.08
C ILE A 279 -8.13 9.04 -18.50
N ILE A 280 -7.21 8.83 -17.55
CA ILE A 280 -5.98 8.09 -17.79
C ILE A 280 -5.98 6.87 -16.86
N ASP A 281 -5.92 5.69 -17.44
CA ASP A 281 -5.64 4.43 -16.75
C ASP A 281 -4.51 3.74 -17.52
N LYS A 282 -3.27 4.01 -17.09
CA LYS A 282 -2.07 3.54 -17.80
C LYS A 282 -1.16 2.81 -16.84
N ARG A 283 -0.74 1.63 -17.26
CA ARG A 283 0.24 0.84 -16.55
C ARG A 283 1.62 1.02 -17.17
N PHE A 284 2.49 1.68 -16.45
CA PHE A 284 3.89 1.84 -16.81
C PHE A 284 4.71 0.66 -16.25
N THR A 285 5.65 0.16 -17.04
CA THR A 285 6.63 -0.83 -16.58
C THR A 285 7.83 -0.11 -16.01
N VAL A 286 8.18 -0.37 -14.77
CA VAL A 286 9.37 0.22 -14.12
C VAL A 286 10.62 -0.36 -14.77
N LEU A 287 11.52 0.54 -15.19
CA LEU A 287 12.81 0.18 -15.76
C LEU A 287 13.84 -0.02 -14.64
N PRO A 288 14.80 -0.96 -14.82
CA PRO A 288 15.84 -1.19 -13.82
C PRO A 288 16.80 0.00 -13.68
N GLY A 289 17.34 0.20 -12.48
CA GLY A 289 18.42 1.14 -12.18
C GLY A 289 18.03 2.37 -11.37
N GLY A 290 16.74 2.70 -11.28
CA GLY A 290 16.28 3.75 -10.37
C GLY A 290 16.42 3.35 -8.90
N SER A 291 16.53 4.33 -8.01
CA SER A 291 16.62 4.07 -6.56
C SER A 291 15.67 4.93 -5.75
N ILE A 292 15.29 4.39 -4.59
CA ILE A 292 14.51 5.06 -3.57
C ILE A 292 15.35 5.05 -2.29
N SER A 293 15.58 6.23 -1.70
CA SER A 293 16.41 6.40 -0.50
C SER A 293 15.58 6.97 0.64
N TRP A 294 15.65 6.34 1.80
CA TRP A 294 15.00 6.80 3.03
C TRP A 294 16.02 7.32 4.03
N SER A 295 15.66 8.41 4.72
CA SER A 295 16.49 9.05 5.74
C SER A 295 15.75 9.31 7.07
N GLY A 296 14.69 8.55 7.35
CA GLY A 296 13.86 8.64 8.55
C GLY A 296 12.38 8.43 8.22
N ASP A 297 11.66 9.45 7.86
CA ASP A 297 10.24 9.37 7.52
C ASP A 297 10.03 8.54 6.23
N PRO A 298 9.24 7.44 6.26
CA PRO A 298 8.99 6.63 5.08
C PRO A 298 8.26 7.37 3.95
N LEU A 299 7.52 8.43 4.25
CA LEU A 299 6.82 9.25 3.28
C LEU A 299 7.76 10.27 2.60
N ARG A 300 8.88 10.62 3.25
CA ARG A 300 9.88 11.56 2.72
C ARG A 300 11.07 10.87 2.06
N ALA A 301 10.80 9.78 1.36
CA ALA A 301 11.82 9.13 0.55
C ALA A 301 12.23 10.00 -0.63
N THR A 302 13.48 9.85 -1.06
CA THR A 302 14.02 10.53 -2.24
C THR A 302 14.11 9.54 -3.40
N LEU A 303 13.52 9.90 -4.52
CA LEU A 303 13.61 9.17 -5.79
C LEU A 303 14.82 9.66 -6.58
N ARG A 304 15.58 8.74 -7.16
CA ARG A 304 16.70 9.06 -8.06
C ARG A 304 16.62 8.20 -9.31
N ASP A 305 16.54 8.86 -10.46
CA ASP A 305 16.53 8.25 -11.80
C ASP A 305 15.52 7.09 -11.93
N LEU A 306 14.39 7.17 -11.23
CA LEU A 306 13.34 6.16 -11.30
C LEU A 306 12.57 6.36 -12.61
N LYS A 307 12.67 5.39 -13.51
CA LYS A 307 12.06 5.43 -14.83
C LYS A 307 10.98 4.37 -14.96
N ALA A 308 9.90 4.74 -15.63
CA ALA A 308 8.87 3.78 -16.02
C ALA A 308 8.40 4.06 -17.44
N ALA A 309 8.13 3.00 -18.19
CA ALA A 309 7.85 3.06 -19.62
C ALA A 309 6.44 2.58 -19.93
N TYR A 310 5.74 3.32 -20.78
CA TYR A 310 4.48 2.93 -21.38
C TYR A 310 4.66 2.70 -22.87
N ASN A 311 4.33 1.49 -23.34
CA ASN A 311 4.47 1.10 -24.74
C ASN A 311 3.15 1.28 -25.49
N LEU A 312 3.20 1.90 -26.65
CA LEU A 312 2.06 2.05 -27.54
C LEU A 312 2.53 2.04 -29.01
N SER A 313 1.56 1.97 -29.92
CA SER A 313 1.84 2.11 -31.35
C SER A 313 1.21 3.40 -31.86
N ALA A 314 2.04 4.34 -32.33
CA ALA A 314 1.61 5.63 -32.84
C ALA A 314 2.08 5.87 -34.28
N ASN A 315 1.34 6.70 -35.02
CA ASN A 315 1.70 7.05 -36.39
C ASN A 315 2.55 8.33 -36.39
N PRO A 316 3.84 8.28 -36.83
CA PRO A 316 4.72 9.41 -36.79
C PRO A 316 4.44 10.45 -37.90
N SER A 317 3.63 10.13 -38.92
CA SER A 317 3.34 11.04 -40.05
C SER A 317 2.76 12.37 -39.59
N THR A 318 2.01 12.39 -38.50
CA THR A 318 1.43 13.61 -37.92
C THR A 318 2.51 14.52 -37.35
N LEU A 319 3.49 13.98 -36.63
CA LEU A 319 4.62 14.73 -36.06
C LEU A 319 5.62 15.20 -37.15
N LEU A 320 5.92 14.31 -38.12
CA LEU A 320 6.87 14.58 -39.19
C LEU A 320 6.28 15.37 -40.34
N GLU A 321 4.95 15.52 -40.38
CA GLU A 321 4.21 16.17 -41.47
C GLU A 321 4.52 15.53 -42.84
N SER A 322 4.78 14.24 -42.85
CA SER A 322 5.22 13.48 -44.03
C SER A 322 4.38 12.22 -44.21
N THR A 323 3.83 12.05 -45.41
CA THR A 323 3.08 10.85 -45.78
C THR A 323 3.97 9.61 -45.97
N GLN A 324 5.30 9.81 -46.07
CA GLN A 324 6.27 8.73 -46.26
C GLN A 324 6.26 7.73 -45.11
N TYR A 325 5.96 8.20 -43.88
CA TYR A 325 5.96 7.40 -42.65
C TYR A 325 4.53 7.11 -42.14
N ASN A 326 3.56 7.04 -43.04
CA ASN A 326 2.16 6.80 -42.68
C ASN A 326 1.91 5.35 -42.26
N ARG A 327 2.57 4.91 -41.19
CA ARG A 327 2.36 3.62 -40.53
C ARG A 327 2.60 3.77 -39.03
N LYS A 328 1.90 2.99 -38.22
CA LYS A 328 2.15 2.93 -36.79
C LYS A 328 3.51 2.31 -36.51
N ILE A 329 4.28 2.91 -35.62
CA ILE A 329 5.56 2.41 -35.12
C ILE A 329 5.46 2.17 -33.63
N ASN A 330 6.31 1.28 -33.11
CA ASN A 330 6.44 1.06 -31.69
C ASN A 330 7.01 2.32 -31.05
N THR A 331 6.25 2.90 -30.13
CA THR A 331 6.56 4.16 -29.44
C THR A 331 6.52 3.90 -27.94
N GLN A 332 7.51 4.38 -27.24
CA GLN A 332 7.59 4.22 -25.80
C GLN A 332 7.65 5.61 -25.14
N VAL A 333 6.67 5.88 -24.29
CA VAL A 333 6.69 7.06 -23.42
C VAL A 333 7.34 6.66 -22.12
N ILE A 334 8.42 7.35 -21.76
CA ILE A 334 9.15 7.14 -20.51
C ILE A 334 8.81 8.29 -19.57
N ILE A 335 8.38 7.95 -18.36
CA ILE A 335 8.27 8.88 -17.25
C ILE A 335 9.49 8.72 -16.36
N LYS A 336 10.15 9.82 -16.03
CA LYS A 336 11.27 9.89 -15.11
C LYS A 336 10.81 10.61 -13.85
N LEU A 337 11.01 9.99 -12.71
CA LEU A 337 10.63 10.50 -11.40
C LEU A 337 11.89 10.77 -10.58
N GLU A 338 12.04 12.00 -10.10
CA GLU A 338 13.15 12.44 -9.24
C GLU A 338 12.64 13.28 -8.08
N GLY A 339 13.45 13.45 -7.02
CA GLY A 339 13.09 14.27 -5.87
C GLY A 339 12.28 13.52 -4.81
N GLU A 340 11.38 14.18 -4.13
CA GLU A 340 10.62 13.60 -3.03
C GLU A 340 9.53 12.63 -3.50
N LEU A 341 9.37 11.49 -2.84
CA LEU A 341 8.38 10.46 -3.17
C LEU A 341 6.95 11.01 -3.25
N MET A 342 6.58 11.89 -2.34
CA MET A 342 5.23 12.49 -2.28
C MET A 342 5.01 13.59 -3.31
N ARG A 343 6.08 14.20 -3.82
CA ARG A 343 6.04 15.29 -4.81
C ARG A 343 7.19 15.15 -5.81
N PRO A 344 7.22 14.06 -6.59
CA PRO A 344 8.31 13.84 -7.51
C PRO A 344 8.29 14.86 -8.66
N GLU A 345 9.47 15.34 -9.03
CA GLU A 345 9.65 16.00 -10.29
C GLU A 345 9.48 14.99 -11.41
N THR A 346 8.58 15.29 -12.32
CA THR A 346 8.17 14.38 -13.38
C THR A 346 8.63 14.92 -14.74
N LEU A 347 9.47 14.17 -15.42
CA LEU A 347 9.92 14.46 -16.78
C LEU A 347 9.47 13.35 -17.72
N PHE A 348 8.98 13.73 -18.89
CA PHE A 348 8.61 12.76 -19.92
C PHE A 348 9.66 12.72 -21.02
N ASP A 349 9.92 11.53 -21.53
CA ASP A 349 10.72 11.28 -22.73
C ASP A 349 9.96 10.35 -23.69
N VAL A 350 10.31 10.40 -24.98
CA VAL A 350 9.69 9.56 -26.00
C VAL A 350 10.78 8.86 -26.77
N THR A 351 10.72 7.55 -26.83
CA THR A 351 11.67 6.72 -27.57
C THR A 351 10.97 5.80 -28.56
N PHE A 352 11.71 5.33 -29.56
CA PHE A 352 11.19 4.59 -30.70
C PHE A 352 11.96 3.27 -30.87
N PRO A 353 11.73 2.30 -29.96
CA PRO A 353 12.38 1.00 -30.10
C PRO A 353 11.97 0.34 -31.42
N ASP A 354 12.88 -0.41 -32.01
CA ASP A 354 12.69 -1.15 -33.27
C ASP A 354 12.47 -0.28 -34.53
N SER A 355 12.69 1.03 -34.45
CA SER A 355 12.63 1.93 -35.62
C SER A 355 13.99 2.08 -36.30
N SER A 356 13.98 2.38 -37.59
CA SER A 356 15.22 2.63 -38.32
C SER A 356 15.98 3.85 -37.79
N PRO A 357 17.32 3.83 -37.73
CA PRO A 357 18.10 4.95 -37.22
C PRO A 357 17.80 6.30 -37.88
N SER A 358 17.51 6.31 -39.20
CA SER A 358 17.13 7.53 -39.91
C SER A 358 15.81 8.11 -39.41
N LEU A 359 14.79 7.27 -39.21
CA LEU A 359 13.51 7.69 -38.67
C LEU A 359 13.65 8.19 -37.23
N VAL A 360 14.42 7.46 -36.41
CA VAL A 360 14.70 7.87 -35.03
C VAL A 360 15.36 9.23 -34.95
N SER A 361 16.36 9.50 -35.84
CA SER A 361 17.05 10.78 -35.89
C SER A 361 16.09 11.92 -36.27
N GLU A 362 15.20 11.70 -37.23
CA GLU A 362 14.22 12.69 -37.69
C GLU A 362 13.18 12.97 -36.57
N LEU A 363 12.70 11.95 -35.91
CA LEU A 363 11.77 12.07 -34.77
C LEU A 363 12.44 12.80 -33.59
N ASN A 364 13.68 12.43 -33.24
CA ASN A 364 14.43 13.08 -32.16
C ASN A 364 14.71 14.56 -32.47
N TYR A 365 14.98 14.92 -33.72
CA TYR A 365 15.12 16.32 -34.12
C TYR A 365 13.82 17.11 -33.89
N LYS A 366 12.66 16.50 -34.22
CA LYS A 366 11.35 17.11 -33.96
C LYS A 366 11.03 17.23 -32.48
N LEU A 367 11.59 16.34 -31.67
CA LEU A 367 11.40 16.27 -30.21
C LEU A 367 12.58 16.81 -29.40
N GLU A 368 13.47 17.61 -30.04
CA GLU A 368 14.65 18.17 -29.38
C GLU A 368 14.27 19.14 -28.25
N ASP A 369 13.24 19.95 -28.48
CA ASP A 369 12.70 20.87 -27.50
C ASP A 369 11.96 20.10 -26.40
N GLN A 370 12.31 20.38 -25.11
CA GLN A 370 11.79 19.62 -23.96
C GLN A 370 10.29 19.84 -23.77
N ASP A 371 9.79 21.06 -23.97
CA ASP A 371 8.36 21.35 -23.76
C ASP A 371 7.53 20.66 -24.85
N ARG A 372 8.04 20.67 -26.10
CA ARG A 372 7.44 19.93 -27.19
C ARG A 372 7.41 18.43 -26.92
N LYS A 373 8.50 17.88 -26.43
CA LYS A 373 8.59 16.45 -26.09
C LYS A 373 7.57 16.08 -25.02
N GLN A 374 7.44 16.88 -23.97
CA GLN A 374 6.45 16.65 -22.91
C GLN A 374 5.03 16.71 -23.43
N LEU A 375 4.73 17.71 -24.30
CA LEU A 375 3.42 17.84 -24.93
C LEU A 375 3.06 16.62 -25.78
N GLN A 376 4.02 16.14 -26.59
CA GLN A 376 3.83 14.95 -27.43
C GLN A 376 3.67 13.68 -26.58
N ALA A 377 4.46 13.55 -25.50
CA ALA A 377 4.31 12.44 -24.55
C ALA A 377 2.92 12.41 -23.92
N PHE A 378 2.42 13.58 -23.50
CA PHE A 378 1.06 13.68 -22.95
C PHE A 378 -0.02 13.32 -23.98
N SER A 379 0.11 13.82 -25.23
CA SER A 379 -0.79 13.45 -26.33
C SER A 379 -0.81 11.92 -26.56
N LEU A 380 0.35 11.29 -26.57
CA LEU A 380 0.49 9.85 -26.72
C LEU A 380 -0.19 9.08 -25.56
N LEU A 381 -0.07 9.57 -24.33
CA LEU A 381 -0.72 8.95 -23.18
C LEU A 381 -2.23 9.13 -23.18
N ALA A 382 -2.71 10.33 -23.49
CA ALA A 382 -4.14 10.66 -23.45
C ALA A 382 -4.90 10.12 -24.67
N GLN A 383 -4.35 10.32 -25.87
CA GLN A 383 -5.03 10.08 -27.14
C GLN A 383 -4.46 8.89 -27.93
N GLY A 384 -3.25 8.42 -27.59
CA GLY A 384 -2.56 7.35 -28.33
C GLY A 384 -1.99 7.80 -29.68
N SER A 385 -1.85 9.12 -29.93
CA SER A 385 -1.38 9.69 -31.19
C SER A 385 -0.51 10.93 -30.98
N PHE A 386 0.36 11.21 -31.95
CA PHE A 386 1.10 12.47 -32.00
C PHE A 386 0.19 13.63 -32.36
N MET A 387 0.53 14.82 -31.86
CA MET A 387 -0.14 16.07 -32.19
C MET A 387 0.55 16.74 -33.39
N SER A 388 -0.23 17.35 -34.28
CA SER A 388 0.27 18.13 -35.42
C SER A 388 0.71 19.53 -35.00
N GLU A 389 1.80 20.03 -35.59
CA GLU A 389 2.34 21.37 -35.32
C GLU A 389 1.72 22.49 -36.17
N LYS A 390 0.92 22.17 -37.20
CA LYS A 390 0.43 23.13 -38.20
C LYS A 390 -0.53 24.20 -37.71
N ASN A 391 -1.14 24.01 -36.52
CA ASN A 391 -2.09 24.98 -35.99
C ASN A 391 -1.43 25.88 -34.93
N THR A 392 -0.95 27.05 -35.39
CA THR A 392 -0.26 28.05 -34.54
C THR A 392 -1.20 28.58 -33.42
N ASP A 393 -2.51 28.63 -33.65
CA ASP A 393 -3.52 29.02 -32.66
C ASP A 393 -3.70 27.95 -31.58
N ASN A 394 -3.39 26.69 -31.87
CA ASN A 394 -3.46 25.58 -30.93
C ASN A 394 -2.27 25.48 -29.97
N ARG A 395 -1.18 26.19 -30.23
CA ARG A 395 -0.01 26.21 -29.32
C ARG A 395 -0.32 26.79 -27.97
N LEU A 396 -1.10 27.87 -27.90
CA LEU A 396 -1.53 28.46 -26.63
C LEU A 396 -2.50 27.54 -25.88
N VAL A 397 -3.38 26.89 -26.63
CA VAL A 397 -4.33 25.94 -26.03
C VAL A 397 -3.60 24.67 -25.57
N ALA A 398 -2.67 24.16 -26.38
CA ALA A 398 -1.86 22.99 -26.06
C ALA A 398 -0.88 23.27 -24.90
N TYR A 399 -0.29 24.47 -24.84
CA TYR A 399 0.57 24.88 -23.74
C TYR A 399 -0.22 25.07 -22.44
N ASN A 400 -1.40 25.68 -22.51
CA ASN A 400 -2.29 25.80 -21.36
C ASN A 400 -2.84 24.44 -20.90
N LEU A 401 -3.08 23.50 -21.84
CA LEU A 401 -3.44 22.11 -21.52
C LEU A 401 -2.29 21.36 -20.86
N PHE A 402 -1.07 21.59 -21.32
CA PHE A 402 0.13 21.00 -20.71
C PHE A 402 0.40 21.58 -19.32
N GLU A 403 0.36 22.91 -19.15
CA GLU A 403 0.49 23.53 -17.82
C GLU A 403 -0.62 23.09 -16.89
N THR A 404 -1.86 22.97 -17.39
CA THR A 404 -2.98 22.45 -16.64
C THR A 404 -2.77 20.97 -16.29
N ALA A 405 -2.33 20.14 -17.23
CA ALA A 405 -2.04 18.74 -17.01
C ALA A 405 -0.84 18.52 -16.09
N ALA A 406 0.23 19.29 -16.25
CA ALA A 406 1.40 19.25 -15.36
C ALA A 406 1.05 19.80 -13.97
N GLY A 407 0.28 20.86 -13.89
CA GLY A 407 -0.28 21.38 -12.65
C GLY A 407 -1.21 20.39 -11.95
N LEU A 408 -2.06 19.73 -12.71
CA LEU A 408 -2.95 18.67 -12.24
C LEU A 408 -2.15 17.43 -11.80
N PHE A 409 -1.08 17.08 -12.50
CA PHE A 409 -0.18 15.99 -12.12
C PHE A 409 0.52 16.27 -10.78
N ASN A 410 0.95 17.51 -10.58
CA ASN A 410 1.53 17.94 -9.31
C ASN A 410 0.48 18.11 -8.20
N GLN A 411 -0.73 18.55 -8.54
CA GLN A 411 -1.86 18.69 -7.61
C GLN A 411 -2.38 17.33 -7.14
N LEU A 412 -2.35 16.32 -7.99
CA LEU A 412 -2.76 14.94 -7.71
C LEU A 412 -1.94 14.28 -6.59
N LEU A 413 -0.70 14.71 -6.46
CA LEU A 413 0.21 14.26 -5.41
C LEU A 413 0.13 15.14 -4.15
N SER A 414 -0.69 16.21 -4.16
CA SER A 414 -0.66 17.23 -3.12
C SER A 414 -2.01 17.65 -2.52
N ASP A 415 -3.18 17.14 -2.99
CA ASP A 415 -4.47 17.70 -2.56
C ASP A 415 -5.41 16.67 -1.91
N GLU A 416 -5.75 16.92 -0.64
CA GLU A 416 -6.44 16.01 0.26
C GLU A 416 -8.00 16.12 0.25
N ASP A 417 -8.62 17.15 -0.36
CA ASP A 417 -10.03 17.45 -0.09
C ASP A 417 -10.95 17.75 -1.30
N ASN A 418 -10.50 17.65 -2.55
CA ASN A 418 -11.32 18.08 -3.68
C ASN A 418 -12.23 16.98 -4.25
N LYS A 419 -13.52 17.05 -3.86
CA LYS A 419 -14.63 16.24 -4.45
C LYS A 419 -15.01 16.65 -5.87
N LEU A 420 -14.44 17.73 -6.41
CA LEU A 420 -14.74 18.27 -7.73
C LEU A 420 -13.49 18.27 -8.60
N ASN A 421 -13.49 17.43 -9.62
CA ASN A 421 -12.38 17.29 -10.55
C ASN A 421 -12.78 17.90 -11.91
N LEU A 422 -11.99 18.85 -12.38
CA LEU A 422 -12.15 19.52 -13.66
C LEU A 422 -11.05 19.11 -14.62
N GLY A 423 -11.38 18.52 -15.75
CA GLY A 423 -10.46 18.13 -16.79
C GLY A 423 -10.71 18.93 -18.08
N VAL A 424 -9.65 19.17 -18.84
CA VAL A 424 -9.73 19.76 -20.18
C VAL A 424 -9.11 18.78 -21.17
N SER A 425 -9.82 18.45 -22.24
CA SER A 425 -9.34 17.57 -23.30
C SER A 425 -9.47 18.28 -24.65
N TYR A 426 -8.54 18.02 -25.56
CA TYR A 426 -8.61 18.48 -26.94
C TYR A 426 -8.77 17.28 -27.87
N GLU A 427 -9.78 17.34 -28.74
CA GLU A 427 -10.02 16.35 -29.78
C GLU A 427 -9.77 16.99 -31.13
N ALA A 428 -8.73 16.53 -31.82
CA ALA A 428 -8.44 16.98 -33.17
C ALA A 428 -9.47 16.42 -34.17
N GLY A 429 -10.11 17.28 -34.93
CA GLY A 429 -11.00 16.89 -36.01
C GLY A 429 -10.22 16.26 -37.18
N ILE A 430 -10.84 15.27 -37.84
CA ILE A 430 -10.30 14.66 -39.06
C ILE A 430 -10.70 15.56 -40.25
N ASN A 431 -9.75 16.33 -40.79
CA ASN A 431 -9.97 17.18 -41.95
C ASN A 431 -9.84 16.33 -43.23
N ASP A 432 -10.93 15.76 -43.71
CA ASP A 432 -10.99 15.05 -44.99
C ASP A 432 -11.50 15.93 -46.17
N GLY A 433 -11.73 17.21 -45.90
CA GLY A 433 -12.13 18.21 -46.89
C GLY A 433 -13.56 18.15 -47.38
N SER A 434 -14.42 17.32 -46.78
CA SER A 434 -15.79 17.10 -47.31
C SER A 434 -16.94 17.42 -46.36
N SER A 435 -16.71 17.70 -45.06
CA SER A 435 -17.80 18.07 -44.17
C SER A 435 -17.43 18.98 -42.99
N ASP A 436 -18.28 19.96 -42.72
CA ASP A 436 -18.16 20.98 -41.65
C ASP A 436 -18.30 20.40 -40.21
N ILE A 437 -18.41 19.11 -40.06
CA ILE A 437 -18.73 18.46 -38.77
C ILE A 437 -17.45 17.99 -38.02
N ASN A 438 -16.32 17.96 -38.70
CA ASN A 438 -15.04 17.48 -38.18
C ASN A 438 -14.12 18.59 -37.64
N SER A 439 -14.67 19.63 -37.02
CA SER A 439 -13.84 20.66 -36.39
C SER A 439 -13.22 20.15 -35.08
N ASP A 440 -12.01 20.65 -34.82
CA ASP A 440 -11.32 20.45 -33.53
C ASP A 440 -12.25 20.81 -32.36
N ARG A 441 -12.22 20.04 -31.31
CA ARG A 441 -13.08 20.24 -30.13
C ARG A 441 -12.26 20.39 -28.87
N LEU A 442 -12.57 21.39 -28.08
CA LEU A 442 -12.10 21.52 -26.71
C LEU A 442 -13.11 20.85 -25.79
N GLY A 443 -12.73 19.75 -25.15
CA GLY A 443 -13.57 19.03 -24.22
C GLY A 443 -13.31 19.49 -22.78
N PHE A 444 -14.37 19.82 -22.07
CA PHE A 444 -14.33 20.04 -20.64
C PHE A 444 -14.95 18.84 -19.94
N THR A 445 -14.21 18.22 -19.04
CA THR A 445 -14.67 17.11 -18.23
C THR A 445 -14.87 17.60 -16.80
N VAL A 446 -16.03 17.31 -16.25
CA VAL A 446 -16.35 17.54 -14.85
C VAL A 446 -16.61 16.19 -14.22
N SER A 447 -15.79 15.81 -13.26
CA SER A 447 -16.01 14.61 -12.46
C SER A 447 -16.20 15.01 -11.01
N THR A 448 -17.30 14.60 -10.41
CA THR A 448 -17.57 14.90 -9.01
C THR A 448 -18.18 13.70 -8.30
N GLN A 449 -17.72 13.47 -7.10
CA GLN A 449 -18.32 12.52 -6.19
C GLN A 449 -19.36 13.24 -5.33
N ILE A 450 -20.64 13.05 -5.64
CA ILE A 450 -21.75 13.71 -4.94
C ILE A 450 -21.92 13.10 -3.54
N THR A 451 -21.72 11.78 -3.43
CA THR A 451 -21.79 11.02 -2.18
C THR A 451 -20.81 9.85 -2.26
N ASP A 452 -20.58 9.15 -1.15
CA ASP A 452 -19.69 7.97 -1.13
C ASP A 452 -20.17 6.84 -2.05
N TRP A 453 -21.42 6.86 -2.46
CA TRP A 453 -22.03 5.86 -3.32
C TRP A 453 -22.41 6.37 -4.71
N ALA A 454 -22.29 7.69 -5.01
CA ALA A 454 -22.69 8.28 -6.29
C ALA A 454 -21.63 9.25 -6.83
N SER A 455 -21.19 9.03 -8.07
CA SER A 455 -20.34 9.93 -8.83
C SER A 455 -20.96 10.31 -10.16
N VAL A 456 -20.66 11.52 -10.63
CA VAL A 456 -21.09 12.05 -11.92
C VAL A 456 -19.88 12.46 -12.73
N ASN A 457 -19.79 11.95 -13.95
CA ASN A 457 -18.80 12.32 -14.94
C ASN A 457 -19.53 12.97 -16.12
N ALA A 458 -19.18 14.19 -16.42
CA ALA A 458 -19.74 14.92 -17.57
C ALA A 458 -18.61 15.42 -18.45
N LYS A 459 -18.68 15.19 -19.75
CA LYS A 459 -17.77 15.74 -20.75
C LYS A 459 -18.59 16.60 -21.72
N VAL A 460 -18.15 17.83 -21.94
CA VAL A 460 -18.77 18.77 -22.89
C VAL A 460 -17.71 19.19 -23.88
N GLY A 461 -17.90 18.93 -25.17
CA GLY A 461 -17.02 19.34 -26.26
C GLY A 461 -17.52 20.63 -26.92
N ILE A 462 -16.66 21.66 -26.97
CA ILE A 462 -16.93 22.92 -27.66
C ILE A 462 -16.09 22.92 -28.94
N PRO A 463 -16.68 23.08 -30.14
CA PRO A 463 -15.90 23.16 -31.38
C PRO A 463 -15.05 24.43 -31.42
N VAL A 464 -13.77 24.30 -31.81
CA VAL A 464 -12.79 25.39 -31.91
C VAL A 464 -12.50 25.64 -33.41
N GLY A 465 -12.83 26.83 -33.91
CA GLY A 465 -12.33 27.29 -35.23
C GLY A 465 -13.21 27.03 -36.46
N GLY A 466 -14.48 26.67 -36.32
CA GLY A 466 -15.40 26.45 -37.45
C GLY A 466 -16.55 27.46 -37.53
N VAL A 467 -17.00 27.79 -38.75
CA VAL A 467 -18.10 28.73 -39.05
C VAL A 467 -19.47 28.09 -38.83
N SER A 468 -19.54 26.89 -38.30
CA SER A 468 -20.74 26.12 -38.19
C SER A 468 -21.38 26.19 -36.80
N ARG A 469 -22.63 26.46 -36.79
CA ARG A 469 -23.53 26.59 -35.64
C ARG A 469 -23.68 25.29 -34.88
N THR A 470 -23.39 25.39 -33.54
CA THR A 470 -24.04 24.59 -32.51
C THR A 470 -24.06 23.06 -32.67
N ALA A 471 -22.98 22.42 -32.28
CA ALA A 471 -23.14 21.12 -31.67
C ALA A 471 -22.23 21.06 -30.46
N VAL A 472 -22.74 21.51 -29.32
CA VAL A 472 -22.12 21.16 -28.03
C VAL A 472 -22.39 19.66 -27.87
N ALA A 473 -21.34 18.88 -28.09
CA ALA A 473 -21.38 17.44 -27.88
C ALA A 473 -21.10 17.15 -26.41
N GLY A 474 -21.91 16.34 -25.78
CA GLY A 474 -21.76 16.09 -24.36
C GLY A 474 -21.98 14.63 -24.00
N ASN A 475 -21.03 14.06 -23.26
CA ASN A 475 -21.14 12.75 -22.64
C ASN A 475 -21.41 12.96 -21.15
N VAL A 476 -22.44 12.31 -20.63
CA VAL A 476 -22.75 12.32 -19.20
C VAL A 476 -22.86 10.88 -18.73
N GLU A 477 -22.14 10.53 -17.69
CA GLU A 477 -22.23 9.24 -17.03
C GLU A 477 -22.41 9.45 -15.53
N VAL A 478 -23.41 8.81 -14.96
CA VAL A 478 -23.67 8.75 -13.53
C VAL A 478 -23.43 7.32 -13.07
N GLN A 479 -22.55 7.14 -12.11
CA GLN A 479 -22.21 5.85 -11.56
C GLN A 479 -22.65 5.76 -10.10
N PHE A 480 -23.29 4.64 -9.74
CA PHE A 480 -23.74 4.34 -8.40
C PHE A 480 -23.05 3.07 -7.89
N ARG A 481 -22.48 3.12 -6.70
CA ARG A 481 -22.04 1.91 -5.97
C ARG A 481 -23.26 1.32 -5.28
N LEU A 482 -23.58 0.07 -5.60
CA LEU A 482 -24.76 -0.62 -5.05
C LEU A 482 -24.46 -1.46 -3.81
N ASN A 483 -23.17 -1.61 -3.48
CA ASN A 483 -22.69 -2.31 -2.30
C ASN A 483 -21.53 -1.56 -1.65
N THR A 484 -21.27 -1.87 -0.40
CA THR A 484 -20.26 -1.18 0.44
C THR A 484 -18.81 -1.42 0.00
N ASP A 485 -18.52 -2.55 -0.65
CA ASP A 485 -17.20 -2.92 -1.15
C ASP A 485 -16.93 -2.41 -2.59
N GLY A 486 -17.91 -1.75 -3.22
CA GLY A 486 -17.77 -1.19 -4.56
C GLY A 486 -17.71 -2.24 -5.69
N SER A 487 -17.89 -3.52 -5.40
CA SER A 487 -17.82 -4.59 -6.41
C SER A 487 -19.02 -4.58 -7.36
N LEU A 488 -20.17 -4.04 -6.94
CA LEU A 488 -21.35 -3.90 -7.75
C LEU A 488 -21.66 -2.43 -8.01
N THR A 489 -21.60 -2.03 -9.28
CA THR A 489 -21.88 -0.66 -9.71
C THR A 489 -22.94 -0.62 -10.79
N ALA A 490 -23.84 0.34 -10.69
CA ALA A 490 -24.78 0.68 -11.76
C ALA A 490 -24.32 1.99 -12.41
N LYS A 491 -24.48 2.10 -13.72
CA LYS A 491 -24.21 3.32 -14.45
C LYS A 491 -25.33 3.68 -15.41
N ILE A 492 -25.60 4.95 -15.50
CA ILE A 492 -26.51 5.55 -16.47
C ILE A 492 -25.67 6.47 -17.34
N PHE A 493 -25.76 6.34 -18.64
CA PHE A 493 -24.95 7.16 -19.53
C PHE A 493 -25.74 7.68 -20.73
N ASN A 494 -25.34 8.85 -21.17
CA ASN A 494 -25.66 9.44 -22.46
C ASN A 494 -24.36 9.84 -23.12
N ARG A 495 -23.97 9.16 -24.22
CA ARG A 495 -22.70 9.38 -24.92
C ARG A 495 -22.93 9.51 -26.43
N GLU A 496 -22.03 10.21 -27.08
CA GLU A 496 -22.01 10.30 -28.54
C GLU A 496 -21.84 8.92 -29.18
N ASN A 497 -22.52 8.70 -30.27
CA ASN A 497 -22.45 7.49 -31.06
C ASN A 497 -21.55 7.74 -32.27
N GLU A 498 -20.28 7.38 -32.15
CA GLU A 498 -19.28 7.54 -33.22
C GLU A 498 -19.65 6.85 -34.54
N TRP A 499 -20.38 5.73 -34.48
CA TRP A 499 -20.83 5.00 -35.67
C TRP A 499 -21.87 5.77 -36.49
N GLN A 500 -22.75 6.51 -35.85
CA GLN A 500 -23.76 7.33 -36.57
C GLN A 500 -23.10 8.59 -37.15
N GLN A 501 -22.10 9.13 -36.52
CA GLN A 501 -21.31 10.25 -37.02
C GLN A 501 -20.60 9.89 -38.33
N TYR A 502 -20.02 8.70 -38.41
CA TYR A 502 -19.31 8.19 -39.60
C TYR A 502 -20.26 7.87 -40.78
N MET A 503 -21.49 7.39 -40.49
CA MET A 503 -22.39 6.91 -41.52
C MET A 503 -23.40 7.96 -42.02
N LEU A 504 -23.81 8.91 -41.21
CA LEU A 504 -24.96 9.76 -41.46
C LEU A 504 -24.65 11.25 -41.39
N ASP A 505 -23.41 11.64 -41.16
CA ASP A 505 -22.96 13.05 -40.99
C ASP A 505 -23.80 13.83 -39.95
N ARG A 506 -24.30 13.12 -38.93
CA ARG A 506 -25.09 13.68 -37.83
C ARG A 506 -24.59 13.16 -36.49
N ILE A 507 -24.54 14.03 -35.50
CA ILE A 507 -24.24 13.65 -34.13
C ILE A 507 -25.43 12.86 -33.58
N GLY A 508 -25.24 11.57 -33.33
CA GLY A 508 -26.18 10.71 -32.66
C GLY A 508 -25.77 10.46 -31.21
N TYR A 509 -26.73 10.18 -30.34
CA TYR A 509 -26.47 9.84 -28.94
C TYR A 509 -26.90 8.41 -28.64
N ALA A 510 -26.09 7.70 -27.89
CA ALA A 510 -26.43 6.41 -27.31
C ALA A 510 -26.71 6.60 -25.80
N GLN A 511 -27.91 6.21 -25.41
CA GLN A 511 -28.32 6.22 -24.01
C GLN A 511 -28.41 4.79 -23.49
N GLY A 512 -28.01 4.58 -22.25
CA GLY A 512 -28.06 3.24 -21.69
C GLY A 512 -27.90 3.21 -20.18
N VAL A 513 -28.27 2.05 -19.66
CA VAL A 513 -28.04 1.67 -18.27
C VAL A 513 -27.16 0.43 -18.26
N GLY A 514 -26.11 0.45 -17.47
CA GLY A 514 -25.18 -0.67 -17.30
C GLY A 514 -25.13 -1.12 -15.85
N LEU A 515 -24.95 -2.42 -15.65
CA LEU A 515 -24.63 -3.01 -14.35
C LEU A 515 -23.28 -3.70 -14.49
N THR A 516 -22.35 -3.34 -13.63
CA THR A 516 -21.00 -3.93 -13.61
C THR A 516 -20.79 -4.61 -12.27
N TYR A 517 -20.39 -5.87 -12.33
CA TYR A 517 -19.95 -6.62 -11.15
C TYR A 517 -18.50 -7.05 -11.32
N SER A 518 -17.63 -6.54 -10.45
CA SER A 518 -16.21 -6.80 -10.45
C SER A 518 -15.85 -7.75 -9.30
N VAL A 519 -15.19 -8.84 -9.61
CA VAL A 519 -14.77 -9.86 -8.63
C VAL A 519 -13.30 -10.17 -8.81
N ASP A 520 -12.52 -9.93 -7.76
CA ASP A 520 -11.13 -10.36 -7.70
C ASP A 520 -11.05 -11.84 -7.32
N PHE A 521 -10.30 -12.63 -8.08
CA PHE A 521 -10.11 -14.04 -7.81
C PHE A 521 -8.69 -14.50 -8.16
N ASN A 522 -8.18 -15.42 -7.35
CA ASN A 522 -6.84 -16.00 -7.57
C ASN A 522 -6.89 -17.33 -8.33
N THR A 523 -8.05 -17.99 -8.39
CA THR A 523 -8.25 -19.25 -9.09
C THR A 523 -9.65 -19.30 -9.71
N PHE A 524 -9.80 -19.99 -10.84
CA PHE A 524 -11.09 -20.16 -11.50
C PHE A 524 -12.14 -20.84 -10.60
N LYS A 525 -11.72 -21.76 -9.74
CA LYS A 525 -12.58 -22.38 -8.74
C LYS A 525 -13.09 -21.36 -7.72
N GLY A 526 -12.24 -20.41 -7.30
CA GLY A 526 -12.62 -19.31 -6.40
C GLY A 526 -13.62 -18.36 -7.05
N LEU A 527 -13.47 -18.07 -8.35
CA LEU A 527 -14.42 -17.29 -9.13
C LEU A 527 -15.80 -17.94 -9.15
N MET A 528 -15.86 -19.24 -9.51
CA MET A 528 -17.12 -19.98 -9.54
C MET A 528 -17.82 -20.00 -8.17
N GLN A 529 -17.06 -20.18 -7.10
CA GLN A 529 -17.62 -20.12 -5.74
C GLN A 529 -18.17 -18.75 -5.36
N LYS A 530 -17.52 -17.66 -5.79
CA LYS A 530 -18.00 -16.29 -5.52
C LYS A 530 -19.26 -15.93 -6.33
N ILE A 531 -19.32 -16.36 -7.60
CA ILE A 531 -20.46 -16.06 -8.48
C ILE A 531 -21.71 -16.89 -8.12
N PHE A 532 -21.52 -18.17 -7.78
CA PHE A 532 -22.63 -19.10 -7.60
C PHE A 532 -22.98 -19.40 -6.15
N LYS A 533 -22.29 -18.77 -5.16
CA LYS A 533 -22.68 -18.90 -3.76
C LYS A 533 -23.99 -18.15 -3.51
N LYS A 534 -25.09 -18.88 -3.53
CA LYS A 534 -26.41 -18.41 -3.13
C LYS A 534 -26.32 -17.71 -1.77
N GLY A 535 -26.90 -16.52 -1.66
CA GLY A 535 -26.89 -15.68 -0.46
C GLY A 535 -27.27 -16.44 0.80
N GLY A 536 -26.26 -16.70 1.64
CA GLY A 536 -26.47 -17.12 3.01
C GLY A 536 -26.82 -15.88 3.84
N LYS A 537 -27.96 -15.90 4.49
CA LYS A 537 -28.40 -14.88 5.45
C LYS A 537 -27.27 -14.57 6.44
N VAL A 538 -26.85 -13.32 6.49
CA VAL A 538 -26.07 -12.79 7.62
C VAL A 538 -26.98 -12.89 8.85
N ILE A 539 -26.61 -13.75 9.77
CA ILE A 539 -27.21 -13.80 11.11
C ILE A 539 -26.53 -12.68 11.89
N GLU A 540 -27.25 -11.59 12.09
CA GLU A 540 -26.87 -10.56 13.06
C GLU A 540 -26.75 -11.19 14.45
N PRO A 541 -25.67 -10.94 15.22
CA PRO A 541 -25.62 -11.35 16.61
C PRO A 541 -26.63 -10.52 17.42
N LYS A 542 -27.59 -11.19 18.03
CA LYS A 542 -28.49 -10.58 19.02
C LYS A 542 -27.66 -10.05 20.18
N THR A 543 -27.66 -8.75 20.36
CA THR A 543 -27.33 -8.10 21.63
C THR A 543 -28.39 -8.46 22.64
N GLU A 544 -28.06 -9.30 23.58
CA GLU A 544 -28.83 -9.44 24.86
C GLU A 544 -28.46 -8.27 25.78
N LYS A 545 -29.50 -7.77 26.42
CA LYS A 545 -29.52 -6.65 27.37
C LYS A 545 -28.68 -6.89 28.61
#